data_76b0a2f966cd1f6abe687562a875e5b6
#
_entry.id   76b0a2f966cd1f6abe687562a875e5b6
#
_cell.length_a   1.000
_cell.length_b   1.000
_cell.length_c   1.000
_cell.angle_alpha   90.00
_cell.angle_beta   90.00
_cell.angle_gamma   90.00
#
_symmetry.space_group_name_H-M   'P 1'
#
loop_
_entity.id
_entity.type
_entity.pdbx_description
1 polymer ?
#
loop_
_entity_poly.entity_id
_entity_poly.type
_entity_poly.pdbx_seq_one_letter_code
_entity_poly.pdbx_strand_id
1 'polypeptide(L)'
;MLKEDVLKKLTDCGLVAVVRANNAEEAIKISDACLAGGCTGIELTFTVPGADKVIAALAEKYSNGEMMLGAGTVLDPETARMAILAGANFIVSPAFNAETAKLCNRYRVPYMPGCATITEVITAMEAGADIVKIFPADLYGPKIIKDIKGPLPQAQMMPTGGVDKDNVADWIKAGVVACLLYTSPSPRDMRRSR
;
A
#
# COMPACT_ATOMS: atom_id res chain seq x y z
N MET A 1 -3.80 -10.21 -13.04
CA MET A 1 -4.76 -10.51 -11.92
C MET A 1 -5.92 -9.53 -12.05
N LEU A 2 -7.18 -9.95 -11.78
CA LEU A 2 -8.33 -9.03 -11.78
C LEU A 2 -8.30 -8.12 -10.56
N LYS A 3 -8.88 -6.91 -10.67
CA LYS A 3 -8.94 -5.92 -9.56
C LYS A 3 -9.55 -6.53 -8.30
N GLU A 4 -10.63 -7.26 -8.45
CA GLU A 4 -11.39 -7.91 -7.38
C GLU A 4 -10.53 -8.97 -6.65
N ASP A 5 -9.74 -9.74 -7.40
CA ASP A 5 -8.84 -10.75 -6.83
C ASP A 5 -7.72 -10.10 -6.00
N VAL A 6 -7.18 -8.97 -6.50
CA VAL A 6 -6.14 -8.21 -5.78
C VAL A 6 -6.71 -7.68 -4.47
N LEU A 7 -7.88 -7.03 -4.51
CA LEU A 7 -8.53 -6.49 -3.31
C LEU A 7 -8.84 -7.59 -2.30
N LYS A 8 -9.38 -8.72 -2.77
CA LYS A 8 -9.67 -9.87 -1.91
C LYS A 8 -8.40 -10.40 -1.24
N LYS A 9 -7.34 -10.64 -2.00
CA LYS A 9 -6.05 -11.13 -1.45
C LYS A 9 -5.44 -10.16 -0.45
N LEU A 10 -5.51 -8.85 -0.71
CA LEU A 10 -5.03 -7.82 0.21
C LEU A 10 -5.80 -7.84 1.54
N THR A 11 -7.12 -7.93 1.48
CA THR A 11 -7.98 -7.98 2.68
C THR A 11 -7.84 -9.31 3.44
N ASP A 12 -7.71 -10.42 2.74
CA ASP A 12 -7.50 -11.74 3.35
C ASP A 12 -6.15 -11.82 4.08
N CYS A 13 -5.09 -11.25 3.48
CA CYS A 13 -3.76 -11.16 4.10
C CYS A 13 -3.74 -10.16 5.27
N GLY A 14 -4.44 -9.04 5.15
CA GLY A 14 -4.49 -7.98 6.13
C GLY A 14 -3.18 -7.19 6.32
N LEU A 15 -2.11 -7.55 5.60
CA LEU A 15 -0.79 -6.93 5.70
C LEU A 15 -0.21 -6.66 4.31
N VAL A 16 0.46 -5.51 4.20
CA VAL A 16 1.30 -5.14 3.06
C VAL A 16 2.66 -4.71 3.58
N ALA A 17 3.73 -5.35 3.11
CA ALA A 17 5.09 -5.03 3.52
C ALA A 17 5.70 -3.99 2.56
N VAL A 18 6.15 -2.85 3.08
CA VAL A 18 6.90 -1.86 2.30
C VAL A 18 8.34 -2.31 2.13
N VAL A 19 8.74 -2.62 0.91
CA VAL A 19 10.08 -3.06 0.57
C VAL A 19 10.89 -1.88 0.01
N ARG A 20 11.97 -1.56 0.68
CA ARG A 20 12.99 -0.62 0.20
C ARG A 20 14.27 -1.39 -0.04
N ALA A 21 14.58 -1.63 -1.28
CA ALA A 21 15.76 -2.38 -1.68
C ALA A 21 16.59 -1.59 -2.69
N ASN A 22 17.90 -1.74 -2.62
CA ASN A 22 18.82 -1.04 -3.52
C ASN A 22 18.92 -1.70 -4.91
N ASN A 23 18.47 -2.93 -5.03
CA ASN A 23 18.49 -3.73 -6.26
C ASN A 23 17.46 -4.86 -6.22
N ALA A 24 17.26 -5.53 -7.35
CA ALA A 24 16.29 -6.61 -7.49
C ALA A 24 16.63 -7.83 -6.61
N GLU A 25 17.90 -8.17 -6.44
CA GLU A 25 18.32 -9.32 -5.63
C GLU A 25 17.94 -9.14 -4.15
N GLU A 26 18.19 -7.95 -3.59
CA GLU A 26 17.80 -7.61 -2.23
C GLU A 26 16.26 -7.61 -2.09
N ALA A 27 15.54 -7.02 -3.05
CA ALA A 27 14.09 -7.02 -3.06
C ALA A 27 13.52 -8.44 -3.08
N ILE A 28 14.09 -9.32 -3.88
CA ILE A 28 13.70 -10.74 -3.95
C ILE A 28 13.89 -11.43 -2.59
N LYS A 29 15.04 -11.27 -1.94
CA LYS A 29 15.32 -11.87 -0.63
C LYS A 29 14.31 -11.42 0.44
N ILE A 30 14.01 -10.13 0.47
CA ILE A 30 13.02 -9.57 1.40
C ILE A 30 11.61 -10.10 1.08
N SER A 31 11.25 -10.15 -0.20
CA SER A 31 9.93 -10.64 -0.64
C SER A 31 9.74 -12.13 -0.35
N ASP A 32 10.77 -12.95 -0.55
CA ASP A 32 10.76 -14.37 -0.19
C ASP A 32 10.56 -14.57 1.33
N ALA A 33 11.23 -13.75 2.15
CA ALA A 33 11.05 -13.78 3.59
C ALA A 33 9.62 -13.33 4.00
N CYS A 34 9.05 -12.32 3.36
CA CYS A 34 7.67 -11.91 3.57
C CYS A 34 6.70 -13.04 3.23
N LEU A 35 6.88 -13.68 2.08
CA LEU A 35 6.04 -14.79 1.62
C LEU A 35 6.13 -15.99 2.57
N ALA A 36 7.33 -16.34 3.01
CA ALA A 36 7.55 -17.42 3.99
C ALA A 36 6.88 -17.13 5.35
N GLY A 37 6.78 -15.84 5.71
CA GLY A 37 6.05 -15.36 6.90
C GLY A 37 4.53 -15.23 6.70
N GLY A 38 4.00 -15.57 5.52
CA GLY A 38 2.57 -15.47 5.20
C GLY A 38 2.11 -14.08 4.72
N CYS A 39 3.02 -13.11 4.56
CA CYS A 39 2.69 -11.81 3.97
C CYS A 39 2.81 -11.90 2.44
N THR A 40 1.66 -11.93 1.77
CA THR A 40 1.56 -12.08 0.31
C THR A 40 1.42 -10.76 -0.45
N GLY A 41 1.44 -9.62 0.23
CA GLY A 41 1.38 -8.28 -0.36
C GLY A 41 2.64 -7.49 -0.06
N ILE A 42 3.30 -6.95 -1.09
CA ILE A 42 4.45 -6.06 -0.93
C ILE A 42 4.27 -4.78 -1.75
N GLU A 43 4.84 -3.69 -1.27
CA GLU A 43 4.87 -2.39 -1.93
C GLU A 43 6.32 -1.96 -2.18
N LEU A 44 6.67 -1.71 -3.43
CA LEU A 44 7.96 -1.11 -3.84
C LEU A 44 7.77 0.40 -3.99
N THR A 45 8.56 1.20 -3.26
CA THR A 45 8.41 2.66 -3.27
C THR A 45 9.22 3.30 -4.40
N PHE A 46 8.58 4.18 -5.16
CA PHE A 46 9.22 4.97 -6.24
C PHE A 46 10.16 6.08 -5.73
N THR A 47 10.37 6.19 -4.43
CA THR A 47 11.47 6.97 -3.87
C THR A 47 12.85 6.30 -4.08
N VAL A 48 12.85 5.02 -4.45
CA VAL A 48 14.07 4.27 -4.78
C VAL A 48 14.28 4.30 -6.30
N PRO A 49 15.44 4.79 -6.78
CA PRO A 49 15.74 4.76 -8.22
C PRO A 49 15.67 3.34 -8.79
N GLY A 50 15.04 3.18 -9.95
CA GLY A 50 14.90 1.88 -10.62
C GLY A 50 13.82 0.98 -10.02
N ALA A 51 12.89 1.50 -9.23
CA ALA A 51 11.79 0.74 -8.65
C ALA A 51 10.96 -0.02 -9.69
N ASP A 52 10.77 0.56 -10.88
CA ASP A 52 10.12 -0.07 -12.03
C ASP A 52 10.82 -1.36 -12.46
N LYS A 53 12.15 -1.36 -12.52
CA LYS A 53 12.94 -2.55 -12.87
C LYS A 53 12.86 -3.63 -11.80
N VAL A 54 12.83 -3.23 -10.54
CA VAL A 54 12.66 -4.14 -9.41
C VAL A 54 11.26 -4.77 -9.45
N ILE A 55 10.21 -3.99 -9.69
CA ILE A 55 8.84 -4.49 -9.85
C ILE A 55 8.79 -5.51 -11.01
N ALA A 56 9.42 -5.22 -12.16
CA ALA A 56 9.43 -6.13 -13.31
C ALA A 56 10.11 -7.47 -12.98
N ALA A 57 11.25 -7.45 -12.29
CA ALA A 57 11.94 -8.66 -11.88
C ALA A 57 11.12 -9.50 -10.88
N LEU A 58 10.42 -8.85 -9.95
CA LEU A 58 9.52 -9.53 -9.01
C LEU A 58 8.26 -10.07 -9.71
N ALA A 59 7.72 -9.33 -10.69
CA ALA A 59 6.57 -9.79 -11.47
C ALA A 59 6.89 -11.03 -12.31
N GLU A 60 8.10 -11.14 -12.83
CA GLU A 60 8.59 -12.35 -13.51
C GLU A 60 8.72 -13.52 -12.52
N LYS A 61 9.36 -13.27 -11.37
CA LYS A 61 9.57 -14.30 -10.34
C LYS A 61 8.25 -14.85 -9.78
N TYR A 62 7.31 -13.99 -9.43
CA TYR A 62 6.02 -14.37 -8.83
C TYR A 62 4.88 -14.42 -9.85
N SER A 63 5.19 -14.89 -11.08
CA SER A 63 4.24 -14.90 -12.21
C SER A 63 3.01 -15.78 -11.98
N ASN A 64 3.07 -16.75 -11.04
CA ASN A 64 1.93 -17.59 -10.67
C ASN A 64 0.95 -16.90 -9.71
N GLY A 65 1.23 -15.65 -9.31
CA GLY A 65 0.34 -14.83 -8.48
C GLY A 65 0.38 -15.15 -6.98
N GLU A 66 1.45 -15.77 -6.50
CA GLU A 66 1.66 -16.03 -5.08
C GLU A 66 1.92 -14.74 -4.29
N MET A 67 2.47 -13.71 -4.94
CA MET A 67 2.73 -12.39 -4.36
C MET A 67 1.97 -11.31 -5.11
N MET A 68 1.36 -10.38 -4.39
CA MET A 68 0.80 -9.15 -4.95
C MET A 68 1.84 -8.04 -4.87
N LEU A 69 2.13 -7.42 -6.01
CA LEU A 69 3.13 -6.38 -6.14
C LEU A 69 2.46 -5.02 -6.24
N GLY A 70 2.75 -4.14 -5.30
CA GLY A 70 2.31 -2.77 -5.31
C GLY A 70 3.42 -1.78 -5.64
N ALA A 71 3.05 -0.68 -6.23
CA ALA A 71 3.91 0.49 -6.40
C ALA A 71 3.49 1.58 -5.41
N GLY A 72 4.42 2.02 -4.58
CA GLY A 72 4.18 3.06 -3.57
C GLY A 72 4.87 4.37 -3.88
N THR A 73 4.39 5.42 -3.21
CA THR A 73 4.83 6.81 -3.42
C THR A 73 4.65 7.27 -4.88
N VAL A 74 3.57 6.81 -5.49
CA VAL A 74 3.18 7.21 -6.85
C VAL A 74 2.44 8.53 -6.78
N LEU A 75 3.01 9.60 -7.36
CA LEU A 75 2.50 10.97 -7.22
C LEU A 75 1.71 11.46 -8.44
N ASP A 76 1.82 10.77 -9.57
CA ASP A 76 1.29 11.19 -10.87
C ASP A 76 0.84 9.98 -11.71
N PRO A 77 0.01 10.22 -12.74
CA PRO A 77 -0.48 9.15 -13.61
C PRO A 77 0.62 8.53 -14.49
N GLU A 78 1.66 9.27 -14.82
CA GLU A 78 2.79 8.79 -15.63
C GLU A 78 3.55 7.70 -14.86
N THR A 79 3.88 7.98 -13.60
CA THR A 79 4.51 7.01 -12.70
C THR A 79 3.59 5.80 -12.43
N ALA A 80 2.29 6.02 -12.26
CA ALA A 80 1.31 4.94 -12.12
C ALA A 80 1.30 4.04 -13.37
N ARG A 81 1.30 4.64 -14.58
CA ARG A 81 1.34 3.87 -15.82
C ARG A 81 2.62 3.05 -15.96
N MET A 82 3.77 3.64 -15.63
CA MET A 82 5.06 2.95 -15.62
C MET A 82 5.03 1.74 -14.67
N ALA A 83 4.53 1.91 -13.46
CA ALA A 83 4.40 0.84 -12.48
C ALA A 83 3.49 -0.30 -12.97
N ILE A 84 2.35 0.02 -13.57
CA ILE A 84 1.41 -0.96 -14.14
C ILE A 84 2.09 -1.75 -15.28
N LEU A 85 2.84 -1.08 -16.16
CA LEU A 85 3.58 -1.74 -17.24
C LEU A 85 4.69 -2.66 -16.71
N ALA A 86 5.30 -2.29 -15.59
CA ALA A 86 6.28 -3.12 -14.91
C ALA A 86 5.66 -4.34 -14.19
N GLY A 87 4.33 -4.42 -14.06
CA GLY A 87 3.64 -5.56 -13.46
C GLY A 87 3.04 -5.30 -12.08
N ALA A 88 2.98 -4.03 -11.63
CA ALA A 88 2.30 -3.70 -10.38
C ALA A 88 0.81 -4.06 -10.44
N ASN A 89 0.34 -4.75 -9.39
CA ASN A 89 -1.05 -5.18 -9.24
C ASN A 89 -1.92 -4.13 -8.55
N PHE A 90 -1.31 -3.21 -7.79
CA PHE A 90 -1.98 -2.09 -7.12
C PHE A 90 -1.06 -0.88 -6.99
N ILE A 91 -1.66 0.30 -6.86
CA ILE A 91 -0.96 1.59 -6.76
C ILE A 91 -1.29 2.24 -5.43
N VAL A 92 -0.26 2.73 -4.74
CA VAL A 92 -0.38 3.46 -3.46
C VAL A 92 0.28 4.83 -3.59
N SER A 93 -0.38 5.85 -3.09
CA SER A 93 0.18 7.20 -3.06
C SER A 93 0.08 7.84 -1.66
N PRO A 94 0.90 8.85 -1.35
CA PRO A 94 0.80 9.56 -0.08
C PRO A 94 -0.36 10.57 -0.04
N ALA A 95 -0.92 10.93 -1.20
CA ALA A 95 -2.02 11.87 -1.35
C ALA A 95 -2.93 11.47 -2.50
N PHE A 96 -4.15 11.98 -2.53
CA PHE A 96 -5.09 11.77 -3.63
C PHE A 96 -4.69 12.58 -4.87
N ASN A 97 -4.74 11.93 -6.04
CA ASN A 97 -4.59 12.56 -7.34
C ASN A 97 -5.68 12.03 -8.29
N ALA A 98 -6.54 12.92 -8.79
CA ALA A 98 -7.70 12.56 -9.60
C ALA A 98 -7.31 11.92 -10.94
N GLU A 99 -6.26 12.39 -11.59
CA GLU A 99 -5.81 11.83 -12.87
C GLU A 99 -5.18 10.43 -12.69
N THR A 100 -4.50 10.21 -11.57
CA THR A 100 -4.01 8.87 -11.20
C THR A 100 -5.18 7.92 -10.93
N ALA A 101 -6.22 8.36 -10.21
CA ALA A 101 -7.43 7.57 -9.99
C ALA A 101 -8.10 7.18 -11.31
N LYS A 102 -8.29 8.15 -12.20
CA LYS A 102 -8.86 7.94 -13.53
C LYS A 102 -8.04 6.95 -14.38
N LEU A 103 -6.71 7.05 -14.34
CA LEU A 103 -5.81 6.13 -15.03
C LEU A 103 -5.93 4.71 -14.44
N CYS A 104 -5.85 4.55 -13.13
CA CYS A 104 -5.95 3.25 -12.48
C CYS A 104 -7.30 2.58 -12.73
N ASN A 105 -8.41 3.33 -12.69
CA ASN A 105 -9.73 2.83 -13.05
C ASN A 105 -9.79 2.35 -14.49
N ARG A 106 -9.17 3.06 -15.45
CA ARG A 106 -9.10 2.66 -16.87
C ARG A 106 -8.45 1.30 -17.06
N TYR A 107 -7.39 1.01 -16.27
CA TYR A 107 -6.66 -0.25 -16.34
C TYR A 107 -7.15 -1.29 -15.32
N ARG A 108 -8.21 -0.97 -14.56
CA ARG A 108 -8.76 -1.83 -13.51
C ARG A 108 -7.69 -2.28 -12.50
N VAL A 109 -6.85 -1.35 -12.08
CA VAL A 109 -5.84 -1.56 -11.04
C VAL A 109 -6.30 -0.81 -9.79
N PRO A 110 -6.32 -1.45 -8.60
CA PRO A 110 -6.66 -0.76 -7.35
C PRO A 110 -5.74 0.43 -7.10
N TYR A 111 -6.34 1.58 -6.77
CA TYR A 111 -5.62 2.79 -6.34
C TYR A 111 -5.96 3.09 -4.89
N MET A 112 -4.92 3.20 -4.06
CA MET A 112 -5.03 3.43 -2.62
C MET A 112 -4.39 4.79 -2.28
N PRO A 113 -5.13 5.90 -2.45
CA PRO A 113 -4.64 7.25 -2.18
C PRO A 113 -4.52 7.52 -0.68
N GLY A 114 -3.51 8.30 -0.30
CA GLY A 114 -3.34 8.82 1.04
C GLY A 114 -4.36 9.91 1.34
N CYS A 115 -4.97 9.82 2.52
CA CYS A 115 -5.95 10.78 3.04
C CYS A 115 -5.68 11.01 4.52
N ALA A 116 -5.80 12.25 4.97
CA ALA A 116 -5.64 12.66 6.36
C ALA A 116 -6.95 13.19 6.96
N THR A 117 -7.93 13.55 6.12
CA THR A 117 -9.20 14.15 6.52
C THR A 117 -10.38 13.37 5.96
N ILE A 118 -11.55 13.53 6.59
CA ILE A 118 -12.82 12.93 6.13
C ILE A 118 -13.16 13.39 4.71
N THR A 119 -12.93 14.66 4.38
CA THR A 119 -13.18 15.21 3.04
C THR A 119 -12.33 14.50 1.99
N GLU A 120 -11.04 14.26 2.26
CA GLU A 120 -10.16 13.54 1.35
C GLU A 120 -10.60 12.08 1.18
N VAL A 121 -11.04 11.42 2.26
CA VAL A 121 -11.59 10.06 2.21
C VAL A 121 -12.82 10.00 1.29
N ILE A 122 -13.77 10.91 1.46
CA ILE A 122 -14.97 10.99 0.61
C ILE A 122 -14.57 11.20 -0.85
N THR A 123 -13.71 12.20 -1.12
CA THR A 123 -13.25 12.51 -2.48
C THR A 123 -12.55 11.31 -3.15
N ALA A 124 -11.72 10.59 -2.39
CA ALA A 124 -11.05 9.40 -2.89
C ALA A 124 -12.04 8.26 -3.23
N MET A 125 -13.03 8.03 -2.34
CA MET A 125 -14.08 7.02 -2.57
C MET A 125 -14.96 7.36 -3.77
N GLU A 126 -15.36 8.62 -3.94
CA GLU A 126 -16.12 9.10 -5.09
C GLU A 126 -15.35 8.93 -6.41
N ALA A 127 -14.02 9.03 -6.36
CA ALA A 127 -13.14 8.75 -7.49
C ALA A 127 -12.87 7.27 -7.74
N GLY A 128 -13.50 6.35 -6.99
CA GLY A 128 -13.43 4.90 -7.18
C GLY A 128 -12.29 4.21 -6.42
N ALA A 129 -11.74 4.82 -5.36
CA ALA A 129 -10.83 4.14 -4.46
C ALA A 129 -11.60 3.12 -3.60
N ASP A 130 -11.23 1.84 -3.70
CA ASP A 130 -11.86 0.76 -2.91
C ASP A 130 -11.29 0.71 -1.49
N ILE A 131 -10.01 1.02 -1.34
CA ILE A 131 -9.31 1.12 -0.05
C ILE A 131 -8.62 2.48 -0.01
N VAL A 132 -8.79 3.20 1.10
CA VAL A 132 -8.16 4.51 1.32
C VAL A 132 -7.00 4.34 2.30
N LYS A 133 -5.83 4.84 1.93
CA LYS A 133 -4.67 4.88 2.81
C LYS A 133 -4.84 6.04 3.81
N ILE A 134 -4.79 5.75 5.11
CA ILE A 134 -4.72 6.79 6.15
C ILE A 134 -3.24 7.13 6.36
N PHE A 135 -2.86 8.38 6.05
CA PHE A 135 -1.46 8.83 6.08
C PHE A 135 -1.35 10.32 6.41
N PRO A 136 -0.42 10.70 7.30
CA PRO A 136 0.43 9.83 8.13
C PRO A 136 -0.31 9.33 9.38
N ALA A 137 -0.39 8.00 9.55
CA ALA A 137 -1.23 7.38 10.58
C ALA A 137 -0.68 7.57 12.02
N ASP A 138 0.63 7.75 12.15
CA ASP A 138 1.32 7.99 13.43
C ASP A 138 0.88 9.29 14.14
N LEU A 139 0.29 10.25 13.40
CA LEU A 139 -0.24 11.47 13.99
C LEU A 139 -1.55 11.27 14.74
N TYR A 140 -2.32 10.24 14.39
CA TYR A 140 -3.69 10.04 14.87
C TYR A 140 -3.86 8.83 15.76
N GLY A 141 -3.10 7.77 15.51
CA GLY A 141 -3.29 6.46 16.13
C GLY A 141 -4.57 5.74 15.67
N PRO A 142 -4.83 4.51 16.18
CA PRO A 142 -5.96 3.68 15.74
C PRO A 142 -7.35 4.29 15.96
N LYS A 143 -7.46 5.28 16.83
CA LYS A 143 -8.74 5.95 17.12
C LYS A 143 -9.34 6.62 15.88
N ILE A 144 -8.51 7.17 14.99
CA ILE A 144 -8.97 7.84 13.76
C ILE A 144 -9.88 6.95 12.90
N ILE A 145 -9.61 5.64 12.89
CA ILE A 145 -10.40 4.68 12.11
C ILE A 145 -11.85 4.64 12.61
N LYS A 146 -12.05 4.61 13.92
CA LYS A 146 -13.39 4.63 14.53
C LYS A 146 -14.09 5.97 14.30
N ASP A 147 -13.34 7.06 14.40
CA ASP A 147 -13.87 8.41 14.21
C ASP A 147 -14.33 8.62 12.75
N ILE A 148 -13.60 8.10 11.77
CA ILE A 148 -14.00 8.13 10.35
C ILE A 148 -15.17 7.17 10.08
N LYS A 149 -15.15 5.96 10.65
CA LYS A 149 -16.22 4.98 10.46
C LYS A 149 -17.56 5.38 11.08
N GLY A 150 -17.56 6.34 12.01
CA GLY A 150 -18.81 6.91 12.52
C GLY A 150 -19.70 7.45 11.39
N PRO A 151 -19.27 8.47 10.65
CA PRO A 151 -20.01 8.98 9.50
C PRO A 151 -19.87 8.14 8.21
N LEU A 152 -18.82 7.33 8.07
CA LEU A 152 -18.51 6.57 6.85
C LEU A 152 -18.27 5.08 7.18
N PRO A 153 -19.29 4.33 7.63
CA PRO A 153 -19.11 2.93 8.04
C PRO A 153 -18.64 2.02 6.90
N GLN A 154 -18.92 2.38 5.65
CA GLN A 154 -18.50 1.64 4.45
C GLN A 154 -17.04 1.89 4.05
N ALA A 155 -16.34 2.90 4.62
CA ALA A 155 -14.97 3.20 4.24
C ALA A 155 -14.03 2.05 4.60
N GLN A 156 -13.31 1.53 3.61
CA GLN A 156 -12.25 0.56 3.81
C GLN A 156 -10.92 1.32 3.90
N MET A 157 -10.19 1.11 4.99
CA MET A 157 -9.01 1.91 5.32
C MET A 157 -7.80 1.03 5.60
N MET A 158 -6.62 1.57 5.21
CA MET A 158 -5.31 0.96 5.41
C MET A 158 -4.35 2.01 5.99
N PRO A 159 -4.00 1.95 7.30
CA PRO A 159 -3.07 2.89 7.91
C PRO A 159 -1.65 2.68 7.41
N THR A 160 -0.91 3.79 7.30
CA THR A 160 0.51 3.82 6.93
C THR A 160 1.24 4.90 7.72
N GLY A 161 2.41 4.55 8.22
CA GLY A 161 3.22 5.39 9.10
C GLY A 161 2.97 5.06 10.58
N GLY A 162 4.03 4.67 11.28
CA GLY A 162 3.97 4.30 12.69
C GLY A 162 3.25 2.98 12.99
N VAL A 163 2.89 2.19 11.97
CA VAL A 163 2.36 0.84 12.15
C VAL A 163 3.51 -0.15 12.20
N ASP A 164 3.54 -0.97 13.24
CA ASP A 164 4.57 -1.98 13.51
C ASP A 164 3.98 -3.25 14.13
N LYS A 165 4.85 -4.24 14.41
CA LYS A 165 4.45 -5.53 15.00
C LYS A 165 3.81 -5.40 16.38
N ASP A 166 4.11 -4.34 17.12
CA ASP A 166 3.65 -4.16 18.50
C ASP A 166 2.27 -3.50 18.57
N ASN A 167 1.88 -2.75 17.53
CA ASN A 167 0.61 -2.01 17.48
C ASN A 167 -0.36 -2.45 16.36
N VAL A 168 0.05 -3.30 15.42
CA VAL A 168 -0.79 -3.74 14.29
C VAL A 168 -2.12 -4.35 14.75
N ALA A 169 -2.13 -5.07 15.86
CA ALA A 169 -3.34 -5.66 16.41
C ALA A 169 -4.39 -4.62 16.82
N ASP A 170 -3.96 -3.45 17.29
CA ASP A 170 -4.88 -2.38 17.68
C ASP A 170 -5.50 -1.69 16.45
N TRP A 171 -4.76 -1.57 15.36
CA TRP A 171 -5.27 -1.09 14.09
C TRP A 171 -6.32 -2.05 13.50
N ILE A 172 -6.05 -3.36 13.53
CA ILE A 172 -7.01 -4.39 13.09
C ILE A 172 -8.29 -4.35 13.94
N LYS A 173 -8.16 -4.27 15.28
CA LYS A 173 -9.31 -4.10 16.19
C LYS A 173 -10.10 -2.82 15.94
N ALA A 174 -9.45 -1.76 15.45
CA ALA A 174 -10.12 -0.52 15.09
C ALA A 174 -10.99 -0.66 13.83
N GLY A 175 -10.77 -1.71 13.02
CA GLY A 175 -11.60 -2.05 11.87
C GLY A 175 -11.01 -1.67 10.51
N VAL A 176 -9.69 -1.65 10.40
CA VAL A 176 -9.00 -1.53 9.11
C VAL A 176 -9.06 -2.85 8.35
N VAL A 177 -8.93 -2.79 7.03
CA VAL A 177 -8.95 -3.99 6.16
C VAL A 177 -7.56 -4.55 5.89
N ALA A 178 -6.54 -3.71 6.00
CA ALA A 178 -5.12 -4.09 5.91
C ALA A 178 -4.27 -3.05 6.64
N CYS A 179 -3.02 -3.39 6.93
CA CYS A 179 -2.01 -2.49 7.49
C CYS A 179 -0.77 -2.49 6.59
N LEU A 180 -0.20 -1.31 6.35
CA LEU A 180 1.01 -1.16 5.57
C LEU A 180 2.19 -0.92 6.52
N LEU A 181 3.10 -1.90 6.57
CA LEU A 181 4.24 -1.93 7.50
C LEU A 181 5.57 -1.82 6.75
N TYR A 182 6.56 -1.21 7.38
CA TYR A 182 7.93 -1.19 6.86
C TYR A 182 8.70 -2.45 7.23
N THR A 183 9.41 -3.03 6.26
CA THR A 183 10.28 -4.20 6.46
C THR A 183 11.69 -3.83 6.95
N SER A 184 12.04 -2.54 6.90
CA SER A 184 13.29 -1.99 7.41
C SER A 184 12.99 -0.78 8.30
N PRO A 185 13.88 -0.43 9.24
CA PRO A 185 13.73 0.79 10.04
C PRO A 185 13.52 1.98 9.11
N SER A 186 12.43 2.71 9.30
CA SER A 186 12.24 3.95 8.55
C SER A 186 13.33 4.96 8.97
N PRO A 187 13.64 5.98 8.16
CA PRO A 187 14.54 7.06 8.59
C PRO A 187 14.10 7.75 9.90
N ARG A 188 12.81 7.63 10.29
CA ARG A 188 12.29 8.10 11.58
C ARG A 188 12.65 7.16 12.71
N ASP A 189 12.63 5.84 12.50
CA ASP A 189 12.94 4.84 13.52
C ASP A 189 14.43 4.89 13.88
N MET A 190 15.29 5.15 12.89
CA MET A 190 16.73 5.34 13.12
C MET A 190 17.07 6.59 13.92
N ARG A 191 16.18 7.61 13.97
CA ARG A 191 16.36 8.82 14.79
C ARG A 191 15.96 8.63 16.26
N ARG A 192 15.15 7.61 16.58
CA ARG A 192 14.72 7.30 17.97
C ARG A 192 15.70 6.41 18.72
N SER A 193 16.69 5.84 18.04
CA SER A 193 17.72 4.96 18.63
C SER A 193 19.03 5.69 18.97
N ARG A 194 19.05 7.04 19.02
CA ARG A 194 20.19 7.85 19.45
C ARG A 194 19.85 8.67 20.68
#